data_52225d4f67e5708ae0ff655b38910973
#
_entry.id   52225d4f67e5708ae0ff655b38910973
#
_cell.length_a   1.000
_cell.length_b   1.000
_cell.length_c   1.000
_cell.angle_alpha   90.00
_cell.angle_beta   90.00
_cell.angle_gamma   90.00
#
_symmetry.space_group_name_H-M   'P 1'
#
loop_
_entity.id
_entity.type
_entity.pdbx_description
1 polymer ?
#
loop_
_entity_poly.entity_id
_entity_poly.type
_entity_poly.pdbx_seq_one_letter_code
_entity_poly.pdbx_strand_id
1 'polypeptide(L)'
;IPLTEISWSPWIWVLGAWAGFRCHGRQCAIGDYYRNIHMYFLLGKDKAELDSQAKIKEEMNSMKWMSKDWFHKLYLYFYARYTGSQEAQVKSFHKMMQRLEEKYGDNIPADIRENFCRESRPLMPLTNIINFDTRVAVLFLSIGFGIPWFYFVFESTILEAVRFYVTGRHERLCERIMEQYTD
;
A
#
# COMPACT_ATOMS: atom_id res chain seq x y z
N ILE A 1 -6.69 -19.85 29.34
CA ILE A 1 -5.69 -20.91 29.15
C ILE A 1 -4.36 -20.25 29.42
N PRO A 2 -3.59 -20.69 30.46
CA PRO A 2 -2.29 -20.11 30.69
C PRO A 2 -1.39 -20.34 29.47
N LEU A 3 -0.65 -19.31 29.08
CA LEU A 3 0.28 -19.32 27.92
C LEU A 3 1.30 -20.47 27.97
N THR A 4 1.51 -21.04 29.18
CA THR A 4 2.43 -22.15 29.45
C THR A 4 1.91 -23.53 29.02
N GLU A 5 0.61 -23.69 28.77
CA GLU A 5 0.01 -24.98 28.37
C GLU A 5 -0.24 -25.10 26.86
N ILE A 6 -0.04 -24.03 26.13
CA ILE A 6 -0.10 -24.08 24.66
C ILE A 6 1.23 -24.66 24.19
N SER A 7 1.22 -25.91 23.77
CA SER A 7 2.30 -26.44 22.94
C SER A 7 2.35 -25.63 21.65
N TRP A 8 3.18 -24.60 21.64
CA TRP A 8 3.42 -23.78 20.45
C TRP A 8 4.09 -24.65 19.41
N SER A 9 3.27 -25.28 18.57
CA SER A 9 3.77 -26.00 17.41
C SER A 9 4.67 -25.09 16.57
N PRO A 10 5.75 -25.59 15.97
CA PRO A 10 6.59 -24.81 15.04
C PRO A 10 5.79 -24.07 13.97
N TRP A 11 4.61 -24.55 13.65
CA TRP A 11 3.70 -23.94 12.69
C TRP A 11 3.22 -22.54 13.06
N ILE A 12 3.18 -22.17 14.35
CA ILE A 12 2.84 -20.80 14.75
C ILE A 12 3.90 -19.80 14.30
N TRP A 13 5.18 -20.20 14.31
CA TRP A 13 6.26 -19.37 13.81
C TRP A 13 6.23 -19.23 12.30
N VAL A 14 5.86 -20.29 11.60
CA VAL A 14 5.64 -20.23 10.13
C VAL A 14 4.48 -19.31 9.81
N LEU A 15 3.36 -19.41 10.52
CA LEU A 15 2.21 -18.51 10.34
C LEU A 15 2.58 -17.07 10.66
N GLY A 16 3.31 -16.81 11.75
CA GLY A 16 3.77 -15.48 12.13
C GLY A 16 4.74 -14.88 11.09
N ALA A 17 5.67 -15.67 10.58
CA ALA A 17 6.58 -15.25 9.53
C ALA A 17 5.81 -14.94 8.22
N TRP A 18 4.87 -15.79 7.83
CA TRP A 18 4.01 -15.55 6.68
C TRP A 18 3.19 -14.26 6.83
N ALA A 19 2.50 -14.09 7.97
CA ALA A 19 1.71 -12.89 8.26
C ALA A 19 2.58 -11.62 8.21
N GLY A 20 3.73 -11.62 8.91
CA GLY A 20 4.63 -10.48 8.98
C GLY A 20 5.32 -10.14 7.66
N PHE A 21 5.98 -11.12 7.03
CA PHE A 21 6.78 -10.84 5.82
C PHE A 21 5.96 -10.79 4.54
N ARG A 22 4.90 -11.62 4.43
CA ARG A 22 4.14 -11.73 3.19
C ARG A 22 2.90 -10.84 3.17
N CYS A 23 2.16 -10.77 4.26
CA CYS A 23 0.88 -10.05 4.31
C CYS A 23 1.06 -8.61 4.79
N HIS A 24 1.65 -8.41 5.96
CA HIS A 24 1.78 -7.09 6.61
C HIS A 24 2.34 -6.00 5.69
N GLY A 25 3.54 -6.20 5.18
CA GLY A 25 4.22 -5.18 4.36
C GLY A 25 3.44 -4.80 3.12
N ARG A 26 2.80 -5.78 2.45
CA ARG A 26 2.01 -5.54 1.24
C ARG A 26 0.70 -4.81 1.52
N GLN A 27 0.05 -5.13 2.63
CA GLN A 27 -1.19 -4.50 3.05
C GLN A 27 -0.98 -3.04 3.45
N CYS A 28 0.04 -2.76 4.26
CA CYS A 28 0.39 -1.38 4.63
C CYS A 28 0.80 -0.57 3.41
N ALA A 29 1.69 -1.11 2.57
CA ALA A 29 2.16 -0.44 1.37
C ALA A 29 1.00 -0.01 0.46
N ILE A 30 0.02 -0.89 0.22
CA ILE A 30 -1.09 -0.57 -0.68
C ILE A 30 -2.11 0.37 -0.02
N GLY A 31 -2.34 0.26 1.29
CA GLY A 31 -3.21 1.17 2.03
C GLY A 31 -2.73 2.61 1.98
N ASP A 32 -1.44 2.84 2.25
CA ASP A 32 -0.81 4.15 2.17
C ASP A 32 -0.79 4.69 0.73
N TYR A 33 -0.49 3.83 -0.25
CA TYR A 33 -0.44 4.24 -1.64
C TYR A 33 -1.80 4.72 -2.17
N TYR A 34 -2.89 4.00 -1.89
CA TYR A 34 -4.23 4.44 -2.31
C TYR A 34 -4.68 5.73 -1.62
N ARG A 35 -4.30 5.92 -0.37
CA ARG A 35 -4.53 7.19 0.32
C ARG A 35 -3.77 8.32 -0.37
N ASN A 36 -2.50 8.12 -0.72
CA ASN A 36 -1.70 9.10 -1.42
C ASN A 36 -2.23 9.40 -2.83
N ILE A 37 -2.71 8.39 -3.57
CA ILE A 37 -3.39 8.61 -4.84
C ILE A 37 -4.65 9.47 -4.66
N HIS A 38 -5.50 9.16 -3.68
CA HIS A 38 -6.69 9.97 -3.40
C HIS A 38 -6.32 11.42 -3.08
N MET A 39 -5.30 11.63 -2.24
CA MET A 39 -4.79 12.96 -1.89
C MET A 39 -4.19 13.70 -3.09
N TYR A 40 -3.55 12.99 -4.02
CA TYR A 40 -3.05 13.58 -5.26
C TYR A 40 -4.17 14.20 -6.09
N PHE A 41 -5.28 13.48 -6.29
CA PHE A 41 -6.43 14.02 -7.02
C PHE A 41 -7.17 15.10 -6.24
N LEU A 42 -7.20 15.02 -4.91
CA LEU A 42 -7.91 15.98 -4.06
C LEU A 42 -7.15 17.30 -3.90
N LEU A 43 -5.87 17.25 -3.60
CA LEU A 43 -5.06 18.41 -3.18
C LEU A 43 -4.00 18.84 -4.23
N GLY A 44 -3.73 18.00 -5.21
CA GLY A 44 -2.71 18.21 -6.23
C GLY A 44 -1.36 17.56 -5.96
N LYS A 45 -0.47 17.64 -6.97
CA LYS A 45 0.83 16.96 -7.03
C LYS A 45 1.77 17.32 -5.87
N ASP A 46 1.75 18.59 -5.44
CA ASP A 46 2.69 19.10 -4.42
C ASP A 46 2.39 18.60 -2.99
N LYS A 47 1.23 17.99 -2.78
CA LYS A 47 0.76 17.54 -1.46
C LYS A 47 0.58 16.04 -1.35
N ALA A 48 0.98 15.28 -2.36
CA ALA A 48 0.90 13.83 -2.38
C ALA A 48 2.29 13.22 -2.59
N GLU A 49 2.66 12.31 -1.72
CA GLU A 49 3.91 11.54 -1.82
C GLU A 49 3.70 10.34 -2.76
N LEU A 50 3.77 10.59 -4.07
CA LEU A 50 3.73 9.55 -5.10
C LEU A 50 5.11 9.41 -5.72
N ASP A 51 6.03 8.83 -4.96
CA ASP A 51 7.39 8.58 -5.44
C ASP A 51 7.42 7.44 -6.46
N SER A 52 8.30 7.59 -7.45
CA SER A 52 8.54 6.56 -8.44
C SER A 52 9.77 5.73 -8.08
N GLN A 53 9.66 4.41 -8.15
CA GLN A 53 10.78 3.51 -7.95
C GLN A 53 11.96 3.83 -8.88
N ALA A 54 11.67 4.26 -10.12
CA ALA A 54 12.70 4.61 -11.10
C ALA A 54 13.55 5.79 -10.63
N LYS A 55 12.92 6.86 -10.12
CA LYS A 55 13.61 8.04 -9.59
C LYS A 55 14.46 7.70 -8.36
N ILE A 56 13.91 6.91 -7.43
CA ILE A 56 14.65 6.47 -6.24
C ILE A 56 15.87 5.63 -6.62
N LYS A 57 15.72 4.74 -7.60
CA LYS A 57 16.86 3.94 -8.11
C LYS A 57 17.91 4.79 -8.82
N GLU A 58 17.53 5.81 -9.55
CA GLU A 58 18.44 6.75 -10.18
C GLU A 58 19.27 7.49 -9.14
N GLU A 59 18.60 8.05 -8.11
CA GLU A 59 19.26 8.68 -6.97
C GLU A 59 20.22 7.71 -6.27
N MET A 60 19.75 6.50 -5.94
CA MET A 60 20.58 5.46 -5.31
C MET A 60 21.79 5.11 -6.15
N ASN A 61 21.65 5.01 -7.49
CA ASN A 61 22.75 4.63 -8.38
C ASN A 61 23.77 5.75 -8.55
N SER A 62 23.40 7.02 -8.36
CA SER A 62 24.33 8.15 -8.36
C SER A 62 25.29 8.14 -7.16
N MET A 63 24.98 7.42 -6.09
CA MET A 63 25.77 7.33 -4.87
C MET A 63 26.74 6.16 -4.88
N LYS A 64 27.93 6.35 -4.27
CA LYS A 64 28.93 5.26 -4.07
C LYS A 64 28.64 4.53 -2.75
N TRP A 65 28.79 3.18 -2.74
CA TRP A 65 28.59 2.37 -1.51
C TRP A 65 29.61 2.64 -0.40
N MET A 66 30.81 3.08 -0.76
CA MET A 66 31.92 3.36 0.18
C MET A 66 32.02 4.85 0.54
N SER A 67 30.96 5.65 0.37
CA SER A 67 30.92 7.06 0.76
C SER A 67 30.41 7.25 2.19
N LYS A 68 30.51 8.50 2.71
CA LYS A 68 29.92 8.87 4.01
C LYS A 68 28.39 8.66 4.03
N ASP A 69 27.76 8.61 2.87
CA ASP A 69 26.32 8.49 2.69
C ASP A 69 25.84 7.04 2.48
N TRP A 70 26.66 6.04 2.83
CA TRP A 70 26.31 4.62 2.65
C TRP A 70 25.00 4.23 3.34
N PHE A 71 24.69 4.85 4.50
CA PHE A 71 23.46 4.61 5.24
C PHE A 71 22.24 5.15 4.48
N HIS A 72 22.37 6.35 3.87
CA HIS A 72 21.32 6.90 3.00
C HIS A 72 21.10 6.03 1.77
N LYS A 73 22.16 5.52 1.15
CA LYS A 73 22.05 4.56 0.04
C LYS A 73 21.37 3.26 0.44
N LEU A 74 21.64 2.74 1.64
CA LEU A 74 20.96 1.57 2.19
C LEU A 74 19.46 1.86 2.42
N TYR A 75 19.12 3.03 2.96
CA TYR A 75 17.74 3.49 3.09
C TYR A 75 17.04 3.53 1.73
N LEU A 76 17.64 4.16 0.72
CA LEU A 76 17.08 4.23 -0.64
C LEU A 76 16.89 2.85 -1.26
N TYR A 77 17.77 1.89 -0.97
CA TYR A 77 17.61 0.51 -1.43
C TYR A 77 16.32 -0.14 -0.90
N PHE A 78 16.07 -0.02 0.41
CA PHE A 78 14.82 -0.55 1.01
C PHE A 78 13.60 0.24 0.55
N TYR A 79 13.74 1.56 0.44
CA TYR A 79 12.65 2.43 -0.01
C TYR A 79 12.28 2.15 -1.48
N ALA A 80 13.25 1.94 -2.36
CA ALA A 80 12.99 1.54 -3.74
C ALA A 80 12.27 0.18 -3.84
N ARG A 81 12.61 -0.78 -2.95
CA ARG A 81 11.90 -2.07 -2.90
C ARG A 81 10.47 -1.91 -2.41
N TYR A 82 10.25 -1.06 -1.40
CA TYR A 82 8.93 -0.74 -0.89
C TYR A 82 8.05 -0.09 -1.96
N THR A 83 8.53 0.98 -2.59
CA THR A 83 7.83 1.69 -3.68
C THR A 83 7.57 0.77 -4.87
N GLY A 84 8.53 -0.05 -5.28
CA GLY A 84 8.32 -1.03 -6.35
C GLY A 84 7.27 -2.11 -6.01
N SER A 85 7.12 -2.47 -4.73
CA SER A 85 6.03 -3.35 -4.29
C SER A 85 4.66 -2.66 -4.38
N GLN A 86 4.60 -1.34 -4.15
CA GLN A 86 3.38 -0.55 -4.34
C GLN A 86 3.03 -0.48 -5.83
N GLU A 87 3.95 -0.04 -6.67
CA GLU A 87 3.75 0.10 -8.13
C GLU A 87 3.30 -1.21 -8.78
N ALA A 88 3.89 -2.35 -8.38
CA ALA A 88 3.53 -3.66 -8.92
C ALA A 88 2.07 -4.07 -8.65
N GLN A 89 1.42 -3.46 -7.66
CA GLN A 89 0.03 -3.75 -7.28
C GLN A 89 -0.99 -2.81 -7.93
N VAL A 90 -0.56 -1.72 -8.59
CA VAL A 90 -1.43 -0.64 -9.10
C VAL A 90 -1.21 -0.37 -10.59
N LYS A 91 -1.21 -1.40 -11.38
CA LYS A 91 -0.89 -1.33 -12.82
C LYS A 91 -1.84 -0.45 -13.62
N SER A 92 -3.15 -0.53 -13.35
CA SER A 92 -4.15 0.27 -14.05
C SER A 92 -4.01 1.75 -13.70
N PHE A 93 -3.59 2.09 -12.47
CA PHE A 93 -3.31 3.47 -12.09
C PHE A 93 -2.16 4.07 -12.92
N HIS A 94 -1.05 3.35 -13.07
CA HIS A 94 0.08 3.86 -13.87
C HIS A 94 -0.29 4.04 -15.35
N LYS A 95 -1.05 3.10 -15.91
CA LYS A 95 -1.57 3.24 -17.28
C LYS A 95 -2.51 4.44 -17.42
N MET A 96 -3.40 4.62 -16.46
CA MET A 96 -4.32 5.77 -16.42
C MET A 96 -3.54 7.08 -16.36
N MET A 97 -2.56 7.20 -15.46
CA MET A 97 -1.74 8.40 -15.33
C MET A 97 -0.96 8.71 -16.61
N GLN A 98 -0.33 7.70 -17.20
CA GLN A 98 0.38 7.88 -18.47
C GLN A 98 -0.54 8.44 -19.57
N ARG A 99 -1.73 7.87 -19.76
CA ARG A 99 -2.69 8.34 -20.76
C ARG A 99 -3.22 9.75 -20.47
N LEU A 100 -3.46 10.05 -19.18
CA LEU A 100 -3.88 11.40 -18.79
C LEU A 100 -2.77 12.43 -19.02
N GLU A 101 -1.51 12.10 -18.73
CA GLU A 101 -0.36 12.95 -19.00
C GLU A 101 -0.13 13.15 -20.51
N GLU A 102 -0.28 12.11 -21.32
CA GLU A 102 -0.21 12.20 -22.79
C GLU A 102 -1.29 13.13 -23.39
N LYS A 103 -2.51 13.12 -22.82
CA LYS A 103 -3.66 13.89 -23.35
C LYS A 103 -3.75 15.31 -22.79
N TYR A 104 -3.44 15.49 -21.50
CA TYR A 104 -3.68 16.75 -20.78
C TYR A 104 -2.40 17.39 -20.22
N GLY A 105 -1.25 16.73 -20.35
CA GLY A 105 0.00 17.17 -19.74
C GLY A 105 -0.06 17.15 -18.21
N ASP A 106 0.64 18.09 -17.57
CA ASP A 106 0.70 18.19 -16.09
C ASP A 106 -0.61 18.66 -15.43
N ASN A 107 -1.55 19.21 -16.22
CA ASN A 107 -2.80 19.79 -15.71
C ASN A 107 -4.00 18.89 -16.00
N ILE A 108 -4.22 17.90 -15.14
CA ILE A 108 -5.41 17.05 -15.21
C ILE A 108 -6.67 17.90 -14.95
N PRO A 109 -7.68 17.88 -15.85
CA PRO A 109 -8.92 18.63 -15.72
C PRO A 109 -9.64 18.40 -14.37
N ALA A 110 -10.32 19.44 -13.88
CA ALA A 110 -10.97 19.40 -12.57
C ALA A 110 -12.10 18.35 -12.48
N ASP A 111 -12.83 18.14 -13.57
CA ASP A 111 -13.91 17.16 -13.67
C ASP A 111 -13.40 15.72 -13.51
N ILE A 112 -12.24 15.39 -14.08
CA ILE A 112 -11.57 14.09 -13.90
C ILE A 112 -11.15 13.93 -12.45
N ARG A 113 -10.55 14.96 -11.86
CA ARG A 113 -10.10 14.95 -10.46
C ARG A 113 -11.28 14.74 -9.50
N GLU A 114 -12.35 15.50 -9.68
CA GLU A 114 -13.57 15.39 -8.87
C GLU A 114 -14.24 14.02 -9.03
N ASN A 115 -14.32 13.50 -10.24
CA ASN A 115 -14.89 12.19 -10.51
C ASN A 115 -14.07 11.09 -9.83
N PHE A 116 -12.76 11.12 -9.97
CA PHE A 116 -11.86 10.18 -9.30
C PHE A 116 -12.01 10.24 -7.77
N CYS A 117 -11.99 11.43 -7.18
CA CYS A 117 -12.16 11.63 -5.74
C CYS A 117 -13.51 11.12 -5.24
N ARG A 118 -14.60 11.39 -5.97
CA ARG A 118 -15.93 10.92 -5.62
C ARG A 118 -16.02 9.40 -5.58
N GLU A 119 -15.44 8.73 -6.58
CA GLU A 119 -15.49 7.28 -6.69
C GLU A 119 -14.48 6.55 -5.79
N SER A 120 -13.33 7.14 -5.51
CA SER A 120 -12.33 6.57 -4.60
C SER A 120 -12.66 6.79 -3.11
N ARG A 121 -13.42 7.83 -2.76
CA ARG A 121 -13.80 8.17 -1.39
C ARG A 121 -14.39 7.01 -0.58
N PRO A 122 -15.31 6.18 -1.10
CA PRO A 122 -15.85 5.03 -0.36
C PRO A 122 -14.82 3.95 -0.02
N LEU A 123 -13.67 3.94 -0.70
CA LEU A 123 -12.59 2.98 -0.43
C LEU A 123 -11.67 3.43 0.72
N MET A 124 -11.67 4.74 1.07
CA MET A 124 -10.77 5.29 2.09
C MET A 124 -10.95 4.67 3.48
N PRO A 125 -12.17 4.41 3.99
CA PRO A 125 -12.32 3.71 5.27
C PRO A 125 -11.70 2.30 5.25
N LEU A 126 -11.76 1.61 4.11
CA LEU A 126 -11.19 0.27 3.97
C LEU A 126 -9.65 0.30 3.93
N THR A 127 -9.04 1.34 3.34
CA THR A 127 -7.58 1.53 3.40
C THR A 127 -7.11 1.75 4.84
N ASN A 128 -7.92 2.45 5.67
CA ASN A 128 -7.62 2.62 7.09
C ASN A 128 -7.69 1.30 7.86
N ILE A 129 -8.61 0.39 7.51
CA ILE A 129 -8.72 -0.93 8.15
C ILE A 129 -7.46 -1.77 7.91
N ILE A 130 -6.85 -1.71 6.72
CA ILE A 130 -5.62 -2.44 6.41
C ILE A 130 -4.35 -1.75 6.93
N ASN A 131 -4.46 -0.59 7.56
CA ASN A 131 -3.36 0.14 8.17
C ASN A 131 -3.06 -0.31 9.61
N PHE A 132 -2.13 0.41 10.25
CA PHE A 132 -1.53 0.05 11.52
C PHE A 132 -2.52 -0.03 12.69
N ASP A 133 -3.45 0.91 12.81
CA ASP A 133 -4.31 1.06 13.99
C ASP A 133 -5.22 -0.15 14.25
N THR A 134 -5.85 -0.68 13.20
CA THR A 134 -6.68 -1.89 13.28
C THR A 134 -5.88 -3.09 13.76
N ARG A 135 -4.64 -3.23 13.29
CA ARG A 135 -3.73 -4.32 13.68
C ARG A 135 -3.39 -4.26 15.15
N VAL A 136 -3.01 -3.07 15.61
CA VAL A 136 -2.68 -2.83 17.02
C VAL A 136 -3.87 -3.17 17.90
N ALA A 137 -5.07 -2.70 17.55
CA ALA A 137 -6.29 -3.00 18.30
C ALA A 137 -6.56 -4.51 18.37
N VAL A 138 -6.50 -5.23 17.23
CA VAL A 138 -6.74 -6.67 17.20
C VAL A 138 -5.64 -7.44 17.92
N LEU A 139 -4.38 -7.02 17.83
CA LEU A 139 -3.28 -7.63 18.58
C LEU A 139 -3.50 -7.53 20.10
N PHE A 140 -3.83 -6.33 20.59
CA PHE A 140 -4.12 -6.13 22.01
C PHE A 140 -5.31 -6.95 22.50
N LEU A 141 -6.39 -7.00 21.72
CA LEU A 141 -7.57 -7.83 22.03
C LEU A 141 -7.19 -9.31 22.05
N SER A 142 -6.41 -9.78 21.07
CA SER A 142 -5.96 -11.18 21.00
C SER A 142 -5.11 -11.58 22.21
N ILE A 143 -4.23 -10.69 22.67
CA ILE A 143 -3.43 -10.90 23.87
C ILE A 143 -4.32 -10.87 25.11
N GLY A 144 -5.22 -9.89 25.22
CA GLY A 144 -6.15 -9.73 26.35
C GLY A 144 -7.07 -10.94 26.56
N PHE A 145 -7.49 -11.58 25.46
CA PHE A 145 -8.29 -12.82 25.51
C PHE A 145 -7.44 -14.11 25.60
N GLY A 146 -6.11 -14.02 25.64
CA GLY A 146 -5.23 -15.18 25.73
C GLY A 146 -5.14 -16.02 24.45
N ILE A 147 -5.49 -15.46 23.29
CA ILE A 147 -5.51 -16.12 21.98
C ILE A 147 -4.62 -15.39 20.95
N PRO A 148 -3.31 -15.15 21.21
CA PRO A 148 -2.46 -14.33 20.35
C PRO A 148 -2.29 -14.87 18.93
N TRP A 149 -2.48 -16.17 18.70
CA TRP A 149 -2.49 -16.77 17.37
C TRP A 149 -3.60 -16.22 16.46
N PHE A 150 -4.71 -15.76 17.05
CA PHE A 150 -5.84 -15.18 16.32
C PHE A 150 -5.40 -13.96 15.50
N TYR A 151 -4.49 -13.15 16.02
CA TYR A 151 -3.95 -12.00 15.28
C TYR A 151 -3.33 -12.41 13.94
N PHE A 152 -2.52 -13.46 13.89
CA PHE A 152 -1.91 -13.92 12.64
C PHE A 152 -2.93 -14.46 11.65
N VAL A 153 -3.95 -15.14 12.14
CA VAL A 153 -5.08 -15.62 11.30
C VAL A 153 -5.85 -14.42 10.75
N PHE A 154 -6.21 -13.46 11.60
CA PHE A 154 -6.90 -12.24 11.20
C PHE A 154 -6.13 -11.48 10.11
N GLU A 155 -4.82 -11.30 10.29
CA GLU A 155 -3.96 -10.61 9.34
C GLU A 155 -3.85 -11.36 8.01
N SER A 156 -3.70 -12.67 8.05
CA SER A 156 -3.53 -13.49 6.85
C SER A 156 -4.83 -13.76 6.08
N THR A 157 -5.99 -13.54 6.70
CA THR A 157 -7.29 -13.82 6.07
C THR A 157 -8.12 -12.55 5.87
N ILE A 158 -8.56 -11.92 6.95
CA ILE A 158 -9.49 -10.78 6.88
C ILE A 158 -8.83 -9.57 6.25
N LEU A 159 -7.66 -9.16 6.74
CA LEU A 159 -6.96 -8.01 6.17
C LEU A 159 -6.52 -8.27 4.72
N GLU A 160 -6.15 -9.52 4.40
CA GLU A 160 -5.79 -9.87 3.04
C GLU A 160 -7.01 -9.85 2.10
N ALA A 161 -8.18 -10.31 2.56
CA ALA A 161 -9.43 -10.21 1.80
C ALA A 161 -9.83 -8.75 1.55
N VAL A 162 -9.71 -7.87 2.58
CA VAL A 162 -9.95 -6.43 2.43
C VAL A 162 -8.97 -5.82 1.43
N ARG A 163 -7.68 -6.17 1.48
CA ARG A 163 -6.68 -5.72 0.52
C ARG A 163 -7.06 -6.10 -0.91
N PHE A 164 -7.40 -7.35 -1.17
CA PHE A 164 -7.83 -7.80 -2.51
C PHE A 164 -9.07 -7.06 -3.00
N TYR A 165 -10.05 -6.85 -2.12
CA TYR A 165 -11.25 -6.12 -2.46
C TYR A 165 -10.95 -4.67 -2.85
N VAL A 166 -10.18 -3.96 -2.01
CA VAL A 166 -9.80 -2.56 -2.26
C VAL A 166 -8.99 -2.44 -3.55
N THR A 167 -7.99 -3.33 -3.74
CA THR A 167 -7.19 -3.34 -4.97
C THR A 167 -8.07 -3.57 -6.20
N GLY A 168 -8.93 -4.56 -6.20
CA GLY A 168 -9.80 -4.84 -7.34
C GLY A 168 -10.78 -3.71 -7.66
N ARG A 169 -11.29 -3.02 -6.63
CA ARG A 169 -12.16 -1.85 -6.81
C ARG A 169 -11.40 -0.65 -7.38
N HIS A 170 -10.17 -0.42 -6.89
CA HIS A 170 -9.35 0.69 -7.33
C HIS A 170 -8.85 0.48 -8.78
N GLU A 171 -8.42 -0.72 -9.14
CA GLU A 171 -8.02 -1.06 -10.51
C GLU A 171 -9.18 -0.83 -11.50
N ARG A 172 -10.40 -1.29 -11.18
CA ARG A 172 -11.60 -1.03 -12.00
C ARG A 172 -11.96 0.45 -12.09
N LEU A 173 -11.72 1.23 -11.02
CA LEU A 173 -11.92 2.66 -11.06
C LEU A 173 -10.97 3.32 -12.07
N CYS A 174 -9.69 2.97 -12.03
CA CYS A 174 -8.70 3.48 -12.98
C CYS A 174 -9.03 3.11 -14.44
N GLU A 175 -9.50 1.88 -14.67
CA GLU A 175 -9.93 1.42 -16.00
C GLU A 175 -11.12 2.24 -16.53
N ARG A 176 -12.14 2.47 -15.71
CA ARG A 176 -13.30 3.30 -16.09
C ARG A 176 -12.94 4.75 -16.39
N ILE A 177 -12.04 5.34 -15.61
CA ILE A 177 -11.56 6.70 -15.88
C ILE A 177 -10.80 6.74 -17.18
N MET A 178 -9.98 5.75 -17.50
CA MET A 178 -9.32 5.66 -18.81
C MET A 178 -10.33 5.61 -19.95
N GLU A 179 -11.31 4.69 -19.90
CA GLU A 179 -12.34 4.54 -20.92
C GLU A 179 -13.17 5.83 -21.10
N GLN A 180 -13.49 6.51 -20.02
CA GLN A 180 -14.35 7.70 -20.07
C GLN A 180 -13.64 8.94 -20.58
N TYR A 181 -12.35 9.12 -20.31
CA TYR A 181 -11.65 10.38 -20.55
C TYR A 181 -10.46 10.28 -21.52
N THR A 182 -10.00 9.07 -21.85
CA THR A 182 -8.84 8.92 -22.76
C THR A 182 -9.15 8.22 -24.08
N ASP A 183 -10.27 7.54 -24.19
CA ASP A 183 -10.82 7.03 -25.46
C ASP A 183 -11.77 8.08 -26.06
#